data_603eff88041ee50b27dbbe05dbaf4328
#
_entry.id   603eff88041ee50b27dbbe05dbaf4328
#
_cell.length_a   1.000
_cell.length_b   1.000
_cell.length_c   1.000
_cell.angle_alpha   90.00
_cell.angle_beta   90.00
_cell.angle_gamma   90.00
#
_symmetry.space_group_name_H-M   'P 1'
#
loop_
_entity.id
_entity.type
_entity.pdbx_description
1 polymer ?
#
loop_
_entity_poly.entity_id
_entity_poly.type
_entity_poly.pdbx_seq_one_letter_code
_entity_poly.pdbx_strand_id
1 'polypeptide(L)'
;MAKKKRLSEQVVVIGGGSYGLGRAIAERATERGARVVIGARTREALDGANVDLALETDVSDRAQVDRLVQAAVERFGRIDTYVANAMVTVYAEAHRLEDEELRRVFDVNFFGGIYGYWAALPHLRESRGTFVQIASALSYRGIPLQAAYCSSKAALRTFFESARTELEKEKAGVDISVILPGAINTPQFDRARQKMGLQPQPVPPIYQPEPFADAVLHCCERPIRELPIGWGAQKLLWGQKLSPRAGDLILLRNGWKGQHTEELKPTGSPDNLFDVVPGDPGAHGRFDDQSRSTTAWTWLRLHRGLVGAALGLGTMGLLAGLRGRFFST
;
A
#
# COMPACT_ATOMS: atom_id res chain seq x y z
N MET A 1 -0.06 -21.56 -7.92
CA MET A 1 0.05 -20.97 -6.57
C MET A 1 -0.68 -21.86 -5.59
N ALA A 2 -0.06 -22.19 -4.47
CA ALA A 2 -0.72 -22.95 -3.41
C ALA A 2 -1.83 -22.09 -2.79
N LYS A 3 -2.94 -22.72 -2.37
CA LYS A 3 -4.02 -22.02 -1.66
C LYS A 3 -3.49 -21.58 -0.29
N LYS A 4 -3.51 -20.28 -0.01
CA LYS A 4 -3.15 -19.75 1.31
C LYS A 4 -4.27 -20.04 2.31
N LYS A 5 -3.96 -19.91 3.60
CA LYS A 5 -4.95 -19.98 4.67
C LYS A 5 -6.00 -18.89 4.53
N ARG A 6 -7.20 -19.12 5.07
CA ARG A 6 -8.19 -18.05 5.24
C ARG A 6 -7.63 -17.01 6.20
N LEU A 7 -8.05 -15.78 6.06
CA LEU A 7 -7.56 -14.68 6.89
C LEU A 7 -7.79 -14.95 8.39
N SER A 8 -8.92 -15.55 8.76
CA SER A 8 -9.24 -15.95 10.14
C SER A 8 -8.31 -17.03 10.75
N GLU A 9 -7.47 -17.64 9.93
CA GLU A 9 -6.48 -18.64 10.35
C GLU A 9 -5.04 -18.08 10.33
N GLN A 10 -4.89 -16.78 9.99
CA GLN A 10 -3.59 -16.14 9.82
C GLN A 10 -3.17 -15.31 11.03
N VAL A 11 -1.86 -15.28 11.25
CA VAL A 11 -1.15 -14.27 12.03
C VAL A 11 -0.61 -13.24 11.05
N VAL A 12 -1.11 -12.01 11.13
CA VAL A 12 -0.76 -10.88 10.25
C VAL A 12 0.03 -9.86 11.03
N VAL A 13 1.28 -9.61 10.60
CA VAL A 13 2.14 -8.57 11.18
C VAL A 13 2.16 -7.37 10.25
N ILE A 14 1.94 -6.15 10.77
CA ILE A 14 1.86 -4.91 10.00
C ILE A 14 2.89 -3.90 10.51
N GLY A 15 3.93 -3.66 9.73
CA GLY A 15 4.84 -2.54 9.96
C GLY A 15 4.23 -1.22 9.48
N GLY A 16 3.95 -0.31 10.43
CA GLY A 16 3.24 0.94 10.14
C GLY A 16 1.72 0.80 10.25
N GLY A 17 1.23 0.18 11.34
CA GLY A 17 -0.17 -0.14 11.56
C GLY A 17 -0.98 0.86 12.39
N SER A 18 -0.40 1.99 12.82
CA SER A 18 -1.04 2.87 13.81
C SER A 18 -2.09 3.83 13.25
N TYR A 19 -1.93 4.31 12.01
CA TYR A 19 -2.88 5.23 11.39
C TYR A 19 -2.96 5.04 9.87
N GLY A 20 -3.93 5.71 9.23
CA GLY A 20 -4.15 5.69 7.80
C GLY A 20 -4.43 4.28 7.26
N LEU A 21 -3.85 3.94 6.11
CA LEU A 21 -4.07 2.63 5.47
C LEU A 21 -3.67 1.46 6.37
N GLY A 22 -2.56 1.58 7.12
CA GLY A 22 -2.12 0.52 8.04
C GLY A 22 -3.13 0.23 9.14
N ARG A 23 -3.75 1.28 9.71
CA ARG A 23 -4.84 1.16 10.70
C ARG A 23 -6.06 0.49 10.09
N ALA A 24 -6.49 0.91 8.89
CA ALA A 24 -7.62 0.29 8.19
C ALA A 24 -7.37 -1.19 7.88
N ILE A 25 -6.13 -1.55 7.48
CA ILE A 25 -5.75 -2.97 7.27
C ILE A 25 -5.86 -3.74 8.59
N ALA A 26 -5.34 -3.20 9.70
CA ALA A 26 -5.37 -3.85 11.00
C ALA A 26 -6.81 -4.09 11.50
N GLU A 27 -7.65 -3.06 11.47
CA GLU A 27 -9.06 -3.14 11.88
C GLU A 27 -9.83 -4.16 11.04
N ARG A 28 -9.72 -4.08 9.71
CA ARG A 28 -10.37 -5.03 8.78
C ARG A 28 -9.86 -6.47 8.94
N ALA A 29 -8.57 -6.65 9.25
CA ALA A 29 -8.02 -7.98 9.50
C ALA A 29 -8.59 -8.58 10.80
N THR A 30 -8.68 -7.77 11.88
CA THR A 30 -9.27 -8.15 13.17
C THR A 30 -10.76 -8.49 13.00
N GLU A 31 -11.54 -7.66 12.30
CA GLU A 31 -12.96 -7.92 11.98
C GLU A 31 -13.16 -9.25 11.25
N ARG A 32 -12.18 -9.67 10.43
CA ARG A 32 -12.22 -10.95 9.71
C ARG A 32 -11.61 -12.13 10.49
N GLY A 33 -11.29 -11.92 11.78
CA GLY A 33 -10.84 -12.95 12.69
C GLY A 33 -9.35 -13.30 12.60
N ALA A 34 -8.52 -12.51 11.92
CA ALA A 34 -7.08 -12.69 11.93
C ALA A 34 -6.48 -12.36 13.31
N ARG A 35 -5.35 -12.97 13.67
CA ARG A 35 -4.49 -12.51 14.75
C ARG A 35 -3.61 -11.38 14.22
N VAL A 36 -3.74 -10.19 14.79
CA VAL A 36 -3.11 -8.98 14.25
C VAL A 36 -2.06 -8.42 15.19
N VAL A 37 -0.86 -8.25 14.67
CA VAL A 37 0.27 -7.60 15.36
C VAL A 37 0.63 -6.33 14.58
N ILE A 38 0.73 -5.19 15.28
CA ILE A 38 1.14 -3.93 14.65
C ILE A 38 2.41 -3.36 15.28
N GLY A 39 3.24 -2.75 14.43
CA GLY A 39 4.39 -1.95 14.84
C GLY A 39 4.27 -0.53 14.30
N ALA A 40 4.49 0.48 15.14
CA ALA A 40 4.55 1.89 14.75
C ALA A 40 5.22 2.74 15.83
N ARG A 41 5.58 3.98 15.50
CA ARG A 41 6.29 4.90 16.41
C ARG A 41 5.38 5.61 17.42
N THR A 42 4.10 5.81 17.11
CA THR A 42 3.18 6.63 17.91
C THR A 42 2.47 5.80 18.96
N ARG A 43 2.85 5.96 20.22
CA ARG A 43 2.33 5.18 21.35
C ARG A 43 0.82 5.32 21.50
N GLU A 44 0.30 6.55 21.49
CA GLU A 44 -1.12 6.82 21.67
C GLU A 44 -1.97 6.15 20.59
N ALA A 45 -1.49 6.15 19.34
CA ALA A 45 -2.17 5.49 18.24
C ALA A 45 -2.09 3.95 18.30
N LEU A 46 -1.05 3.40 18.94
CA LEU A 46 -0.96 1.96 19.22
C LEU A 46 -1.94 1.55 20.33
N ASP A 47 -2.03 2.33 21.40
CA ASP A 47 -2.93 2.06 22.53
C ASP A 47 -4.42 2.17 22.11
N GLY A 48 -4.74 3.00 21.12
CA GLY A 48 -6.08 3.11 20.52
C GLY A 48 -6.42 2.00 19.50
N ALA A 49 -5.47 1.12 19.17
CA ALA A 49 -5.69 0.07 18.16
C ALA A 49 -6.35 -1.17 18.75
N ASN A 50 -7.47 -1.61 18.16
CA ASN A 50 -8.11 -2.88 18.52
C ASN A 50 -7.43 -4.06 17.80
N VAL A 51 -6.29 -4.53 18.35
CA VAL A 51 -5.47 -5.61 17.80
C VAL A 51 -4.95 -6.53 18.91
N ASP A 52 -4.46 -7.72 18.54
CA ASP A 52 -3.98 -8.70 19.54
C ASP A 52 -2.64 -8.30 20.19
N LEU A 53 -1.79 -7.55 19.47
CA LEU A 53 -0.49 -7.08 19.97
C LEU A 53 -0.05 -5.81 19.24
N ALA A 54 0.40 -4.81 19.98
CA ALA A 54 0.92 -3.56 19.45
C ALA A 54 2.27 -3.23 20.10
N LEU A 55 3.30 -2.92 19.28
CA LEU A 55 4.65 -2.61 19.75
C LEU A 55 5.14 -1.29 19.18
N GLU A 56 5.78 -0.49 20.01
CA GLU A 56 6.52 0.67 19.53
C GLU A 56 7.69 0.21 18.64
N THR A 57 7.68 0.67 17.38
CA THR A 57 8.62 0.20 16.36
C THR A 57 8.89 1.31 15.34
N ASP A 58 10.13 1.78 15.25
CA ASP A 58 10.61 2.50 14.07
C ASP A 58 11.12 1.48 13.05
N VAL A 59 10.47 1.39 11.90
CA VAL A 59 10.83 0.41 10.86
C VAL A 59 12.20 0.68 10.23
N SER A 60 12.77 1.88 10.40
CA SER A 60 14.13 2.19 9.96
C SER A 60 15.21 1.62 10.89
N ASP A 61 14.83 1.16 12.07
CA ASP A 61 15.70 0.44 13.00
C ASP A 61 15.46 -1.07 12.86
N ARG A 62 16.44 -1.76 12.27
CA ARG A 62 16.38 -3.20 12.03
C ARG A 62 16.11 -4.01 13.31
N ALA A 63 16.77 -3.65 14.42
CA ALA A 63 16.60 -4.38 15.68
C ALA A 63 15.19 -4.24 16.24
N GLN A 64 14.51 -3.11 16.01
CA GLN A 64 13.11 -2.94 16.40
C GLN A 64 12.18 -3.77 15.53
N VAL A 65 12.44 -3.87 14.23
CA VAL A 65 11.67 -4.75 13.32
C VAL A 65 11.86 -6.21 13.68
N ASP A 66 13.08 -6.63 13.97
CA ASP A 66 13.37 -8.01 14.42
C ASP A 66 12.61 -8.31 15.73
N ARG A 67 12.56 -7.37 16.69
CA ARG A 67 11.75 -7.52 17.93
C ARG A 67 10.25 -7.63 17.66
N LEU A 68 9.71 -6.83 16.73
CA LEU A 68 8.29 -6.91 16.34
C LEU A 68 7.93 -8.30 15.82
N VAL A 69 8.75 -8.84 14.92
CA VAL A 69 8.58 -10.17 14.35
C VAL A 69 8.71 -11.25 15.42
N GLN A 70 9.74 -11.16 16.28
CA GLN A 70 9.98 -12.09 17.36
C GLN A 70 8.80 -12.13 18.35
N ALA A 71 8.27 -10.97 18.75
CA ALA A 71 7.11 -10.89 19.63
C ALA A 71 5.85 -11.54 19.04
N ALA A 72 5.64 -11.41 17.71
CA ALA A 72 4.55 -12.11 17.04
C ALA A 72 4.74 -13.62 17.08
N VAL A 73 5.96 -14.12 16.87
CA VAL A 73 6.28 -15.56 16.91
C VAL A 73 6.15 -16.09 18.35
N GLU A 74 6.66 -15.38 19.34
CA GLU A 74 6.51 -15.77 20.76
C GLU A 74 5.05 -15.86 21.19
N ARG A 75 4.22 -14.93 20.71
CA ARG A 75 2.81 -14.86 21.10
C ARG A 75 1.93 -15.90 20.40
N PHE A 76 2.20 -16.20 19.11
CA PHE A 76 1.32 -16.98 18.25
C PHE A 76 1.98 -18.20 17.59
N GLY A 77 3.28 -18.42 17.80
CA GLY A 77 4.04 -19.54 17.26
C GLY A 77 4.33 -19.48 15.77
N ARG A 78 3.88 -18.45 15.06
CA ARG A 78 3.98 -18.33 13.59
C ARG A 78 3.70 -16.94 13.05
N ILE A 79 4.06 -16.72 11.80
CA ILE A 79 3.61 -15.60 10.98
C ILE A 79 3.15 -16.15 9.65
N ASP A 80 1.95 -15.78 9.19
CA ASP A 80 1.40 -16.17 7.88
C ASP A 80 1.49 -15.04 6.87
N THR A 81 1.38 -13.80 7.31
CA THR A 81 1.51 -12.62 6.45
C THR A 81 2.28 -11.50 7.16
N TYR A 82 3.20 -10.86 6.43
CA TYR A 82 3.80 -9.59 6.83
C TYR A 82 3.41 -8.50 5.84
N VAL A 83 2.86 -7.39 6.34
CA VAL A 83 2.50 -6.20 5.55
C VAL A 83 3.46 -5.07 5.86
N ALA A 84 4.32 -4.71 4.90
CA ALA A 84 5.22 -3.57 5.00
C ALA A 84 4.49 -2.32 4.47
N ASN A 85 3.94 -1.51 5.39
CA ASN A 85 3.11 -0.34 5.06
C ASN A 85 3.74 1.00 5.45
N ALA A 86 4.61 1.05 6.45
CA ALA A 86 5.18 2.30 6.95
C ALA A 86 5.78 3.17 5.83
N MET A 87 5.55 4.47 5.91
CA MET A 87 6.11 5.44 4.97
C MET A 87 6.16 6.85 5.54
N VAL A 88 7.08 7.65 5.03
CA VAL A 88 7.15 9.10 5.20
C VAL A 88 7.40 9.76 3.84
N THR A 89 7.14 11.07 3.74
CA THR A 89 7.39 11.82 2.51
C THR A 89 7.77 13.28 2.83
N VAL A 90 8.45 13.91 1.89
CA VAL A 90 8.72 15.35 1.87
C VAL A 90 8.16 15.93 0.60
N TYR A 91 7.29 16.93 0.73
CA TYR A 91 6.78 17.71 -0.40
C TYR A 91 7.74 18.88 -0.66
N ALA A 92 8.64 18.70 -1.60
CA ALA A 92 9.62 19.71 -2.01
C ALA A 92 10.03 19.51 -3.47
N GLU A 93 10.44 20.60 -4.13
CA GLU A 93 11.13 20.48 -5.41
C GLU A 93 12.45 19.71 -5.23
N ALA A 94 12.83 18.89 -6.22
CA ALA A 94 13.95 17.96 -6.07
C ALA A 94 15.28 18.64 -5.67
N HIS A 95 15.53 19.85 -6.18
CA HIS A 95 16.74 20.61 -5.85
C HIS A 95 16.71 21.29 -4.46
N ARG A 96 15.55 21.28 -3.77
CA ARG A 96 15.37 21.81 -2.42
C ARG A 96 15.35 20.74 -1.34
N LEU A 97 15.46 19.46 -1.72
CA LEU A 97 15.59 18.37 -0.77
C LEU A 97 16.97 18.44 -0.10
N GLU A 98 17.00 18.24 1.21
CA GLU A 98 18.22 18.08 1.98
C GLU A 98 18.64 16.60 1.99
N ASP A 99 19.95 16.33 2.12
CA ASP A 99 20.49 14.98 2.12
C ASP A 99 19.89 14.12 3.23
N GLU A 100 19.74 14.68 4.43
CA GLU A 100 19.13 13.98 5.58
C GLU A 100 17.66 13.63 5.35
N GLU A 101 16.89 14.52 4.71
CA GLU A 101 15.51 14.27 4.36
C GLU A 101 15.37 13.11 3.35
N LEU A 102 16.22 13.13 2.32
CA LEU A 102 16.26 12.07 1.32
C LEU A 102 16.63 10.73 1.96
N ARG A 103 17.69 10.70 2.79
CA ARG A 103 18.11 9.50 3.51
C ARG A 103 16.99 8.98 4.40
N ARG A 104 16.37 9.83 5.22
CA ARG A 104 15.27 9.42 6.11
C ARG A 104 14.09 8.82 5.35
N VAL A 105 13.72 9.39 4.21
CA VAL A 105 12.68 8.80 3.35
C VAL A 105 13.08 7.40 2.87
N PHE A 106 14.34 7.19 2.49
CA PHE A 106 14.81 5.86 2.10
C PHE A 106 14.91 4.90 3.29
N ASP A 107 15.39 5.36 4.45
CA ASP A 107 15.51 4.53 5.66
C ASP A 107 14.14 3.96 6.06
N VAL A 108 13.10 4.81 6.07
CA VAL A 108 11.76 4.36 6.43
C VAL A 108 11.10 3.57 5.30
N ASN A 109 11.05 4.16 4.09
CA ASN A 109 10.23 3.59 3.00
C ASN A 109 10.89 2.38 2.36
N PHE A 110 12.21 2.43 2.09
CA PHE A 110 12.92 1.36 1.41
C PHE A 110 13.51 0.36 2.40
N PHE A 111 14.43 0.80 3.26
CA PHE A 111 15.10 -0.12 4.19
C PHE A 111 14.12 -0.71 5.21
N GLY A 112 13.14 0.05 5.71
CA GLY A 112 12.10 -0.47 6.58
C GLY A 112 11.29 -1.61 5.94
N GLY A 113 10.99 -1.53 4.64
CA GLY A 113 10.38 -2.62 3.89
C GLY A 113 11.29 -3.85 3.77
N ILE A 114 12.59 -3.62 3.53
CA ILE A 114 13.60 -4.69 3.44
C ILE A 114 13.82 -5.38 4.79
N TYR A 115 13.92 -4.62 5.88
CA TYR A 115 14.07 -5.17 7.23
C TYR A 115 12.88 -6.05 7.60
N GLY A 116 11.64 -5.58 7.29
CA GLY A 116 10.43 -6.40 7.46
C GLY A 116 10.47 -7.69 6.65
N TYR A 117 10.95 -7.63 5.42
CA TYR A 117 11.12 -8.82 4.58
C TYR A 117 12.15 -9.79 5.17
N TRP A 118 13.33 -9.32 5.55
CA TRP A 118 14.37 -10.18 6.11
C TRP A 118 13.95 -10.81 7.44
N ALA A 119 13.35 -10.05 8.33
CA ALA A 119 12.89 -10.54 9.63
C ALA A 119 11.77 -11.59 9.48
N ALA A 120 10.79 -11.34 8.60
CA ALA A 120 9.65 -12.23 8.44
C ALA A 120 9.94 -13.47 7.57
N LEU A 121 10.91 -13.41 6.65
CA LEU A 121 11.14 -14.44 5.63
C LEU A 121 11.33 -15.85 6.21
N PRO A 122 12.12 -16.10 7.27
CA PRO A 122 12.25 -17.44 7.85
C PRO A 122 10.90 -18.04 8.24
N HIS A 123 10.06 -17.27 8.92
CA HIS A 123 8.73 -17.69 9.40
C HIS A 123 7.71 -17.82 8.26
N LEU A 124 7.82 -16.96 7.23
CA LEU A 124 7.00 -17.08 6.02
C LEU A 124 7.35 -18.32 5.20
N ARG A 125 8.61 -18.78 5.22
CA ARG A 125 9.02 -20.07 4.61
C ARG A 125 8.36 -21.26 5.29
N GLU A 126 8.36 -21.28 6.63
CA GLU A 126 7.72 -22.32 7.44
C GLU A 126 6.21 -22.38 7.21
N SER A 127 5.55 -21.23 7.21
CA SER A 127 4.09 -21.12 7.04
C SER A 127 3.63 -21.20 5.58
N ARG A 128 4.55 -21.14 4.61
CA ARG A 128 4.28 -20.88 3.18
C ARG A 128 3.45 -19.62 2.99
N GLY A 129 3.84 -18.58 3.70
CA GLY A 129 3.11 -17.34 3.88
C GLY A 129 3.22 -16.36 2.71
N THR A 130 2.80 -15.13 2.98
CA THR A 130 2.79 -14.03 2.01
C THR A 130 3.49 -12.80 2.58
N PHE A 131 4.37 -12.19 1.80
CA PHE A 131 4.88 -10.85 2.06
C PHE A 131 4.12 -9.84 1.20
N VAL A 132 3.53 -8.81 1.83
CA VAL A 132 2.79 -7.76 1.14
C VAL A 132 3.51 -6.44 1.29
N GLN A 133 4.03 -5.89 0.20
CA GLN A 133 4.67 -4.58 0.16
C GLN A 133 3.71 -3.50 -0.31
N ILE A 134 3.45 -2.51 0.50
CA ILE A 134 2.73 -1.31 0.08
C ILE A 134 3.73 -0.36 -0.60
N ALA A 135 3.70 -0.37 -1.93
CA ALA A 135 4.45 0.55 -2.77
C ALA A 135 3.59 1.77 -3.15
N SER A 136 3.50 2.12 -4.41
CA SER A 136 2.65 3.20 -4.94
C SER A 136 2.47 3.06 -6.45
N ALA A 137 1.41 3.61 -7.01
CA ALA A 137 1.33 3.88 -8.45
C ALA A 137 2.52 4.75 -8.92
N LEU A 138 3.02 5.63 -8.04
CA LEU A 138 4.18 6.48 -8.28
C LEU A 138 5.52 5.72 -8.32
N SER A 139 5.54 4.40 -8.06
CA SER A 139 6.68 3.53 -8.34
C SER A 139 6.99 3.40 -9.85
N TYR A 140 6.02 3.72 -10.69
CA TYR A 140 6.15 3.69 -12.16
C TYR A 140 6.36 5.06 -12.78
N ARG A 141 5.99 6.13 -12.06
CA ARG A 141 6.04 7.49 -12.56
C ARG A 141 6.36 8.46 -11.43
N GLY A 142 7.48 9.17 -11.54
CA GLY A 142 7.78 10.31 -10.69
C GLY A 142 6.87 11.50 -11.00
N ILE A 143 6.49 12.24 -9.96
CA ILE A 143 5.73 13.48 -10.07
C ILE A 143 6.48 14.63 -9.39
N PRO A 144 6.26 15.90 -9.77
CA PRO A 144 6.84 17.04 -9.08
C PRO A 144 6.61 16.98 -7.58
N LEU A 145 7.45 17.61 -6.79
CA LEU A 145 7.36 17.74 -5.33
C LEU A 145 7.53 16.46 -4.52
N GLN A 146 7.60 15.28 -5.15
CA GLN A 146 7.70 13.99 -4.45
C GLN A 146 8.86 13.12 -4.94
N ALA A 147 9.98 13.73 -5.33
CA ALA A 147 11.12 12.98 -5.87
C ALA A 147 11.64 11.89 -4.91
N ALA A 148 11.84 12.21 -3.63
CA ALA A 148 12.30 11.25 -2.61
C ALA A 148 11.31 10.08 -2.43
N TYR A 149 10.01 10.38 -2.34
CA TYR A 149 8.97 9.36 -2.21
C TYR A 149 8.90 8.45 -3.43
N CYS A 150 8.79 9.03 -4.63
CA CYS A 150 8.69 8.28 -5.88
C CYS A 150 9.87 7.34 -6.08
N SER A 151 11.10 7.83 -5.84
CA SER A 151 12.32 7.02 -5.99
C SER A 151 12.40 5.89 -4.97
N SER A 152 12.05 6.14 -3.69
CA SER A 152 12.02 5.08 -2.67
C SER A 152 10.99 3.98 -2.99
N LYS A 153 9.81 4.36 -3.49
CA LYS A 153 8.76 3.40 -3.88
C LYS A 153 9.10 2.66 -5.19
N ALA A 154 9.81 3.28 -6.11
CA ALA A 154 10.34 2.60 -7.31
C ALA A 154 11.41 1.57 -6.95
N ALA A 155 12.34 1.92 -6.04
CA ALA A 155 13.36 1.01 -5.53
C ALA A 155 12.75 -0.23 -4.88
N LEU A 156 11.72 -0.08 -4.02
CA LEU A 156 10.98 -1.19 -3.43
C LEU A 156 10.40 -2.13 -4.50
N ARG A 157 9.71 -1.56 -5.49
CA ARG A 157 9.09 -2.37 -6.55
C ARG A 157 10.13 -3.25 -7.25
N THR A 158 11.27 -2.66 -7.63
CA THR A 158 12.34 -3.37 -8.34
C THR A 158 13.02 -4.40 -7.45
N PHE A 159 13.28 -4.09 -6.19
CA PHE A 159 13.83 -5.04 -5.23
C PHE A 159 12.95 -6.30 -5.11
N PHE A 160 11.63 -6.12 -4.95
CA PHE A 160 10.72 -7.26 -4.81
C PHE A 160 10.42 -8.00 -6.11
N GLU A 161 10.71 -7.42 -7.28
CA GLU A 161 10.76 -8.19 -8.54
C GLU A 161 11.89 -9.23 -8.51
N SER A 162 13.09 -8.83 -8.06
CA SER A 162 14.24 -9.73 -7.93
C SER A 162 14.00 -10.80 -6.87
N ALA A 163 13.65 -10.40 -5.65
CA ALA A 163 13.40 -11.31 -4.53
C ALA A 163 12.33 -12.37 -4.84
N ARG A 164 11.28 -12.01 -5.58
CA ARG A 164 10.25 -12.95 -6.01
C ARG A 164 10.83 -14.04 -6.92
N THR A 165 11.68 -13.69 -7.88
CA THR A 165 12.30 -14.62 -8.81
C THR A 165 13.25 -15.59 -8.09
N GLU A 166 13.98 -15.08 -7.08
CA GLU A 166 14.85 -15.89 -6.23
C GLU A 166 14.06 -16.91 -5.42
N LEU A 167 12.99 -16.48 -4.73
CA LEU A 167 12.10 -17.37 -3.96
C LEU A 167 11.42 -18.43 -4.83
N GLU A 168 11.05 -18.07 -6.06
CA GLU A 168 10.46 -19.00 -7.02
C GLU A 168 11.47 -20.07 -7.46
N LYS A 169 12.73 -19.68 -7.75
CA LYS A 169 13.82 -20.59 -8.07
C LYS A 169 14.12 -21.55 -6.92
N GLU A 170 14.11 -21.05 -5.69
CA GLU A 170 14.32 -21.85 -4.47
C GLU A 170 13.13 -22.75 -4.13
N LYS A 171 11.97 -22.56 -4.76
CA LYS A 171 10.69 -23.20 -4.39
C LYS A 171 10.31 -22.95 -2.93
N ALA A 172 10.59 -21.76 -2.43
CA ALA A 172 10.45 -21.40 -1.03
C ALA A 172 9.00 -21.46 -0.52
N GLY A 173 7.99 -21.46 -1.39
CA GLY A 173 6.58 -21.47 -1.04
C GLY A 173 6.06 -20.12 -0.53
N VAL A 174 6.91 -19.10 -0.48
CA VAL A 174 6.56 -17.73 -0.09
C VAL A 174 6.13 -16.93 -1.30
N ASP A 175 4.99 -16.25 -1.19
CA ASP A 175 4.52 -15.32 -2.23
C ASP A 175 4.83 -13.86 -1.84
N ILE A 176 5.11 -13.02 -2.84
CA ILE A 176 5.28 -11.57 -2.66
C ILE A 176 4.23 -10.84 -3.49
N SER A 177 3.43 -10.01 -2.82
CA SER A 177 2.49 -9.09 -3.46
C SER A 177 2.96 -7.65 -3.31
N VAL A 178 3.06 -6.92 -4.41
CA VAL A 178 3.35 -5.48 -4.42
C VAL A 178 2.08 -4.72 -4.72
N ILE A 179 1.64 -3.92 -3.76
CA ILE A 179 0.43 -3.11 -3.87
C ILE A 179 0.80 -1.73 -4.39
N LEU A 180 0.06 -1.26 -5.38
CA LEU A 180 0.30 0.01 -6.06
C LEU A 180 -0.93 0.93 -5.88
N PRO A 181 -1.12 1.50 -4.68
CA PRO A 181 -2.25 2.37 -4.43
C PRO A 181 -2.18 3.67 -5.24
N GLY A 182 -3.37 4.17 -5.62
CA GLY A 182 -3.59 5.56 -5.99
C GLY A 182 -3.70 6.45 -4.76
N ALA A 183 -4.37 7.60 -4.90
CA ALA A 183 -4.55 8.56 -3.80
C ALA A 183 -5.56 8.03 -2.77
N ILE A 184 -5.14 7.99 -1.50
CA ILE A 184 -5.94 7.54 -0.37
C ILE A 184 -6.12 8.70 0.62
N ASN A 185 -7.33 8.87 1.13
CA ASN A 185 -7.65 9.82 2.19
C ASN A 185 -7.11 9.31 3.54
N THR A 186 -5.94 9.74 3.91
CA THR A 186 -5.26 9.34 5.16
C THR A 186 -4.68 10.56 5.87
N PRO A 187 -4.41 10.50 7.18
CA PRO A 187 -3.80 11.60 7.94
C PRO A 187 -2.38 11.99 7.50
N GLN A 188 -1.79 11.23 6.58
CA GLN A 188 -0.44 11.48 6.05
C GLN A 188 -0.26 12.91 5.51
N PHE A 189 -1.27 13.48 4.86
CA PHE A 189 -1.19 14.81 4.26
C PHE A 189 -1.10 15.92 5.29
N ASP A 190 -1.66 15.72 6.49
CA ASP A 190 -1.56 16.68 7.60
C ASP A 190 -0.20 16.57 8.32
N ARG A 191 0.41 15.39 8.30
CA ARG A 191 1.63 15.07 9.04
C ARG A 191 2.91 15.08 8.19
N ALA A 192 2.79 15.17 6.87
CA ALA A 192 3.95 15.19 5.97
C ALA A 192 4.74 16.49 6.08
N ARG A 193 6.08 16.36 6.02
CA ARG A 193 6.97 17.50 5.83
C ARG A 193 6.73 18.16 4.48
N GLN A 194 6.72 19.49 4.44
CA GLN A 194 6.53 20.22 3.20
C GLN A 194 7.36 21.51 3.16
N LYS A 195 7.80 21.89 1.97
CA LYS A 195 8.55 23.13 1.67
C LYS A 195 7.79 24.01 0.65
N MET A 196 6.47 23.77 0.48
CA MET A 196 5.62 24.53 -0.44
C MET A 196 4.95 25.74 0.21
N GLY A 197 4.85 25.77 1.55
CA GLY A 197 4.08 26.77 2.29
C GLY A 197 2.56 26.55 2.23
N LEU A 198 2.11 25.46 1.61
CA LEU A 198 0.71 25.10 1.41
C LEU A 198 0.41 23.70 1.94
N GLN A 199 -0.86 23.46 2.34
CA GLN A 199 -1.31 22.17 2.85
C GLN A 199 -1.28 21.10 1.73
N PRO A 200 -0.51 20.02 1.89
CA PRO A 200 -0.54 18.90 0.95
C PRO A 200 -1.92 18.24 0.84
N GLN A 201 -2.23 17.72 -0.36
CA GLN A 201 -3.45 16.95 -0.60
C GLN A 201 -3.19 15.73 -1.49
N PRO A 202 -4.05 14.69 -1.40
CA PRO A 202 -4.01 13.57 -2.34
C PRO A 202 -4.45 14.02 -3.73
N VAL A 203 -3.76 13.54 -4.78
CA VAL A 203 -4.10 13.86 -6.17
C VAL A 203 -5.37 13.09 -6.59
N PRO A 204 -6.45 13.75 -6.97
CA PRO A 204 -7.71 13.08 -7.34
C PRO A 204 -7.56 12.07 -8.51
N PRO A 205 -8.38 11.01 -8.57
CA PRO A 205 -9.49 10.69 -7.67
C PRO A 205 -9.01 10.13 -6.33
N ILE A 206 -9.60 10.62 -5.24
CA ILE A 206 -9.29 10.24 -3.87
C ILE A 206 -10.22 9.10 -3.44
N TYR A 207 -9.72 8.18 -2.66
CA TYR A 207 -10.50 7.04 -2.15
C TYR A 207 -10.34 6.92 -0.63
N GLN A 208 -11.36 6.40 0.04
CA GLN A 208 -11.26 6.00 1.44
C GLN A 208 -10.28 4.83 1.62
N PRO A 209 -9.69 4.63 2.81
CA PRO A 209 -8.70 3.57 3.04
C PRO A 209 -9.28 2.15 2.98
N GLU A 210 -10.58 1.92 3.29
CA GLU A 210 -11.17 0.60 3.41
C GLU A 210 -11.12 -0.23 2.12
N PRO A 211 -11.47 0.29 0.92
CA PRO A 211 -11.34 -0.48 -0.31
C PRO A 211 -9.91 -0.94 -0.60
N PHE A 212 -8.92 -0.18 -0.11
CA PHE A 212 -7.52 -0.52 -0.24
C PHE A 212 -7.11 -1.59 0.78
N ALA A 213 -7.58 -1.46 2.03
CA ALA A 213 -7.39 -2.47 3.06
C ALA A 213 -7.98 -3.82 2.62
N ASP A 214 -9.19 -3.84 2.09
CA ASP A 214 -9.83 -5.03 1.55
C ASP A 214 -9.03 -5.68 0.41
N ALA A 215 -8.45 -4.88 -0.47
CA ALA A 215 -7.60 -5.36 -1.56
C ALA A 215 -6.26 -5.94 -1.04
N VAL A 216 -5.67 -5.33 -0.02
CA VAL A 216 -4.47 -5.85 0.67
C VAL A 216 -4.78 -7.19 1.32
N LEU A 217 -5.87 -7.28 2.08
CA LEU A 217 -6.30 -8.53 2.74
C LEU A 217 -6.66 -9.63 1.75
N HIS A 218 -7.21 -9.28 0.58
CA HIS A 218 -7.37 -10.25 -0.51
C HIS A 218 -6.02 -10.85 -0.93
N CYS A 219 -4.95 -10.04 -1.01
CA CYS A 219 -3.62 -10.53 -1.37
C CYS A 219 -2.99 -11.40 -0.27
N CYS A 220 -3.40 -11.28 1.00
CA CYS A 220 -2.97 -12.18 2.07
C CYS A 220 -3.48 -13.62 1.86
N GLU A 221 -4.68 -13.79 1.26
CA GLU A 221 -5.29 -15.08 0.95
C GLU A 221 -5.02 -15.55 -0.48
N ARG A 222 -4.92 -14.61 -1.42
CA ARG A 222 -4.75 -14.84 -2.87
C ARG A 222 -3.70 -13.89 -3.41
N PRO A 223 -2.41 -14.22 -3.28
CA PRO A 223 -1.33 -13.36 -3.70
C PRO A 223 -1.45 -12.91 -5.15
N ILE A 224 -1.20 -11.63 -5.39
CA ILE A 224 -1.19 -11.01 -6.73
C ILE A 224 0.17 -10.34 -6.90
N ARG A 225 0.90 -10.68 -7.96
CA ARG A 225 2.25 -10.17 -8.22
C ARG A 225 2.35 -8.64 -8.06
N GLU A 226 1.47 -7.91 -8.75
CA GLU A 226 1.32 -6.45 -8.65
C GLU A 226 -0.15 -6.08 -8.75
N LEU A 227 -0.63 -5.32 -7.78
CA LEU A 227 -2.01 -4.90 -7.71
C LEU A 227 -2.14 -3.37 -7.70
N PRO A 228 -2.34 -2.72 -8.85
CA PRO A 228 -2.76 -1.33 -8.88
C PRO A 228 -4.20 -1.21 -8.37
N ILE A 229 -4.38 -0.35 -7.36
CA ILE A 229 -5.67 -0.09 -6.73
C ILE A 229 -6.16 1.31 -7.10
N GLY A 230 -7.41 1.38 -7.56
CA GLY A 230 -8.03 2.59 -8.08
C GLY A 230 -7.74 2.82 -9.57
N TRP A 231 -8.72 3.42 -10.26
CA TRP A 231 -8.63 3.67 -11.70
C TRP A 231 -7.51 4.66 -12.06
N GLY A 232 -7.22 5.63 -11.16
CA GLY A 232 -6.12 6.58 -11.33
C GLY A 232 -4.76 5.90 -11.41
N ALA A 233 -4.49 4.93 -10.52
CA ALA A 233 -3.28 4.13 -10.53
C ALA A 233 -3.11 3.38 -11.85
N GLN A 234 -4.17 2.70 -12.32
CA GLN A 234 -4.12 1.94 -13.56
C GLN A 234 -3.87 2.82 -14.79
N LYS A 235 -4.53 3.98 -14.87
CA LYS A 235 -4.30 4.95 -15.96
C LYS A 235 -2.86 5.46 -15.98
N LEU A 236 -2.30 5.75 -14.81
CA LEU A 236 -0.93 6.22 -14.68
C LEU A 236 0.07 5.16 -15.21
N LEU A 237 -0.11 3.89 -14.82
CA LEU A 237 0.74 2.80 -15.29
C LEU A 237 0.68 2.64 -16.83
N TRP A 238 -0.52 2.66 -17.40
CA TRP A 238 -0.70 2.58 -18.86
C TRP A 238 -0.14 3.81 -19.58
N GLY A 239 -0.45 5.00 -19.09
CA GLY A 239 0.04 6.25 -19.65
C GLY A 239 1.58 6.30 -19.69
N GLN A 240 2.23 5.89 -18.59
CA GLN A 240 3.69 5.83 -18.53
C GLN A 240 4.29 4.83 -19.53
N LYS A 241 3.64 3.68 -19.75
CA LYS A 241 4.10 2.67 -20.72
C LYS A 241 3.88 3.10 -22.17
N LEU A 242 2.78 3.81 -22.46
CA LEU A 242 2.40 4.18 -23.82
C LEU A 242 3.09 5.47 -24.29
N SER A 243 3.13 6.50 -23.44
CA SER A 243 3.70 7.79 -23.81
C SER A 243 4.20 8.56 -22.58
N PRO A 244 5.47 8.33 -22.14
CA PRO A 244 6.06 9.09 -21.04
C PRO A 244 6.01 10.61 -21.26
N ARG A 245 6.22 11.06 -22.51
CA ARG A 245 6.21 12.49 -22.87
C ARG A 245 4.83 13.14 -22.70
N ALA A 246 3.75 12.44 -23.03
CA ALA A 246 2.41 12.94 -22.74
C ALA A 246 2.17 13.09 -21.24
N GLY A 247 2.70 12.14 -20.43
CA GLY A 247 2.72 12.25 -18.99
C GLY A 247 3.47 13.49 -18.48
N ASP A 248 4.64 13.85 -19.08
CA ASP A 248 5.37 15.07 -18.74
C ASP A 248 4.52 16.32 -18.98
N LEU A 249 3.87 16.41 -20.14
CA LEU A 249 3.04 17.57 -20.51
C LEU A 249 1.83 17.74 -19.57
N ILE A 250 1.22 16.63 -19.14
CA ILE A 250 0.13 16.65 -18.14
C ILE A 250 0.65 17.17 -16.81
N LEU A 251 1.81 16.68 -16.36
CA LEU A 251 2.42 17.10 -15.08
C LEU A 251 2.91 18.55 -15.12
N LEU A 252 3.41 19.05 -16.23
CA LEU A 252 3.77 20.46 -16.39
C LEU A 252 2.56 21.39 -16.18
N ARG A 253 1.36 20.96 -16.59
CA ARG A 253 0.12 21.75 -16.42
C ARG A 253 -0.49 21.63 -15.03
N ASN A 254 -0.51 20.41 -14.46
CA ASN A 254 -1.33 20.09 -13.29
C ASN A 254 -0.53 19.53 -12.11
N GLY A 255 0.75 19.21 -12.30
CA GLY A 255 1.51 18.41 -11.34
C GLY A 255 1.78 19.10 -10.00
N TRP A 256 1.86 20.42 -9.97
CA TRP A 256 1.99 21.19 -8.73
C TRP A 256 0.61 21.41 -8.07
N LYS A 257 -0.32 21.99 -8.83
CA LYS A 257 -1.63 22.42 -8.37
C LYS A 257 -2.48 21.27 -7.79
N GLY A 258 -2.29 20.05 -8.30
CA GLY A 258 -3.02 18.88 -7.82
C GLY A 258 -2.52 18.32 -6.48
N GLN A 259 -1.39 18.79 -5.96
CA GLN A 259 -0.75 18.23 -4.77
C GLN A 259 -0.90 19.07 -3.49
N HIS A 260 -1.50 20.24 -3.57
CA HIS A 260 -1.76 21.11 -2.42
C HIS A 260 -3.13 21.77 -2.54
N THR A 261 -3.69 22.13 -1.41
CA THR A 261 -4.86 23.01 -1.30
C THR A 261 -4.40 24.49 -1.40
N GLU A 262 -5.33 25.43 -1.29
CA GLU A 262 -5.03 26.86 -1.15
C GLU A 262 -4.78 27.28 0.32
N GLU A 263 -4.92 26.34 1.25
CA GLU A 263 -4.71 26.55 2.69
C GLU A 263 -3.22 26.71 2.99
N LEU A 264 -2.88 27.73 3.74
CA LEU A 264 -1.50 27.95 4.18
C LEU A 264 -1.11 26.91 5.26
N LYS A 265 0.04 26.27 5.07
CA LYS A 265 0.71 25.48 6.08
C LYS A 265 2.14 26.00 6.19
N PRO A 266 2.51 26.68 7.27
CA PRO A 266 3.86 27.23 7.42
C PRO A 266 4.92 26.12 7.27
N THR A 267 6.01 26.45 6.60
CA THR A 267 7.20 25.59 6.57
C THR A 267 7.75 25.47 8.00
N GLY A 268 8.09 24.23 8.44
CA GLY A 268 8.48 23.96 9.83
C GLY A 268 7.32 23.63 10.77
N SER A 269 6.06 23.53 10.27
CA SER A 269 4.97 22.91 11.05
C SER A 269 5.38 21.49 11.49
N PRO A 270 4.88 21.01 12.65
CA PRO A 270 5.16 19.64 13.11
C PRO A 270 4.90 18.60 12.01
N ASP A 271 5.85 17.71 11.80
CA ASP A 271 5.81 16.67 10.77
C ASP A 271 6.32 15.32 11.27
N ASN A 272 6.04 14.26 10.53
CA ASN A 272 6.36 12.89 10.91
C ASN A 272 7.66 12.35 10.29
N LEU A 273 8.50 13.20 9.71
CA LEU A 273 9.69 12.72 9.02
C LEU A 273 10.71 12.13 10.01
N PHE A 274 11.14 12.92 10.98
CA PHE A 274 12.08 12.49 12.02
C PHE A 274 11.36 12.18 13.32
N ASP A 275 10.47 13.06 13.76
CA ASP A 275 9.79 13.00 15.03
C ASP A 275 8.43 12.30 14.96
N VAL A 276 7.90 11.97 16.12
CA VAL A 276 6.52 11.48 16.24
C VAL A 276 5.59 12.69 16.40
N VAL A 277 4.57 12.76 15.56
CA VAL A 277 3.46 13.70 15.78
C VAL A 277 2.48 13.03 16.74
N PRO A 278 2.27 13.57 17.95
CA PRO A 278 1.42 12.96 18.97
C PRO A 278 -0.04 12.77 18.54
N GLY A 279 -0.76 11.92 19.30
CA GLY A 279 -2.19 11.66 19.16
C GLY A 279 -2.53 10.54 18.18
N ASP A 280 -3.78 10.06 18.27
CA ASP A 280 -4.34 9.06 17.37
C ASP A 280 -5.20 9.73 16.28
N PRO A 281 -4.71 9.83 15.04
CA PRO A 281 -5.46 10.45 13.94
C PRO A 281 -6.43 9.47 13.26
N GLY A 282 -6.49 8.20 13.66
CA GLY A 282 -7.32 7.19 13.03
C GLY A 282 -6.91 6.80 11.61
N ALA A 283 -7.83 6.19 10.87
CA ALA A 283 -7.59 5.73 9.51
C ALA A 283 -7.79 6.82 8.45
N HIS A 284 -8.71 7.75 8.67
CA HIS A 284 -9.16 8.74 7.69
C HIS A 284 -8.42 10.07 7.81
N GLY A 285 -8.18 10.72 6.68
CA GLY A 285 -7.72 12.09 6.60
C GLY A 285 -8.89 13.07 6.51
N ARG A 286 -8.57 14.33 6.24
CA ARG A 286 -9.51 15.45 6.18
C ARG A 286 -10.31 15.59 4.87
N PHE A 287 -10.17 14.65 3.93
CA PHE A 287 -10.75 14.74 2.58
C PHE A 287 -11.96 13.81 2.39
N ASP A 288 -12.75 13.57 3.43
CA ASP A 288 -13.90 12.65 3.40
C ASP A 288 -14.92 13.03 2.34
N ASP A 289 -15.28 14.33 2.26
CA ASP A 289 -16.26 14.85 1.31
C ASP A 289 -15.86 14.70 -0.17
N GLN A 290 -14.56 14.52 -0.44
CA GLN A 290 -13.99 14.36 -1.79
C GLN A 290 -13.66 12.92 -2.09
N SER A 291 -13.79 12.01 -1.12
CA SER A 291 -13.32 10.64 -1.20
C SER A 291 -14.41 9.67 -1.61
N ARG A 292 -14.02 8.68 -2.42
CA ARG A 292 -14.91 7.60 -2.88
C ARG A 292 -14.74 6.38 -1.98
N SER A 293 -15.84 5.82 -1.52
CA SER A 293 -15.86 4.61 -0.69
C SER A 293 -15.74 3.30 -1.49
N THR A 294 -15.77 3.36 -2.82
CA THR A 294 -15.70 2.17 -3.69
C THR A 294 -14.78 2.37 -4.88
N THR A 295 -14.21 1.30 -5.37
CA THR A 295 -13.43 1.25 -6.61
C THR A 295 -13.86 0.04 -7.46
N ALA A 296 -14.80 0.27 -8.38
CA ALA A 296 -15.29 -0.76 -9.29
C ALA A 296 -14.16 -1.44 -10.07
N TRP A 297 -13.15 -0.69 -10.47
CA TRP A 297 -11.98 -1.24 -11.15
C TRP A 297 -11.22 -2.27 -10.29
N THR A 298 -10.98 -1.94 -9.01
CA THR A 298 -10.32 -2.86 -8.09
C THR A 298 -11.17 -4.10 -7.86
N TRP A 299 -12.47 -3.92 -7.66
CA TRP A 299 -13.40 -5.04 -7.51
C TRP A 299 -13.35 -6.00 -8.72
N LEU A 300 -13.41 -5.48 -9.94
CA LEU A 300 -13.30 -6.27 -11.17
C LEU A 300 -11.97 -7.05 -11.23
N ARG A 301 -10.88 -6.43 -10.81
CA ARG A 301 -9.56 -7.09 -10.80
C ARG A 301 -9.46 -8.22 -9.78
N LEU A 302 -10.04 -8.05 -8.62
CA LEU A 302 -10.05 -9.07 -7.56
C LEU A 302 -10.96 -10.26 -7.90
N HIS A 303 -12.03 -10.03 -8.71
CA HIS A 303 -13.03 -11.01 -9.07
C HIS A 303 -12.96 -11.46 -10.54
N ARG A 304 -11.77 -11.48 -11.14
CA ARG A 304 -11.56 -11.82 -12.56
C ARG A 304 -12.19 -13.15 -12.98
N GLY A 305 -12.19 -14.14 -12.10
CA GLY A 305 -12.84 -15.44 -12.37
C GLY A 305 -14.34 -15.31 -12.58
N LEU A 306 -15.02 -14.53 -11.74
CA LEU A 306 -16.45 -14.26 -11.86
C LEU A 306 -16.77 -13.45 -13.12
N VAL A 307 -15.95 -12.44 -13.41
CA VAL A 307 -16.10 -11.60 -14.61
C VAL A 307 -15.89 -12.43 -15.88
N GLY A 308 -14.86 -13.28 -15.91
CA GLY A 308 -14.60 -14.19 -17.02
C GLY A 308 -15.73 -15.18 -17.24
N ALA A 309 -16.30 -15.77 -16.17
CA ALA A 309 -17.44 -16.67 -16.25
C ALA A 309 -18.70 -15.96 -16.76
N ALA A 310 -18.98 -14.74 -16.28
CA ALA A 310 -20.12 -13.95 -16.74
C ALA A 310 -20.01 -13.56 -18.23
N LEU A 311 -18.83 -13.16 -18.69
CA LEU A 311 -18.57 -12.87 -20.11
C LEU A 311 -18.65 -14.13 -20.98
N GLY A 312 -18.14 -15.28 -20.50
CA GLY A 312 -18.24 -16.56 -21.21
C GLY A 312 -19.69 -17.06 -21.34
N LEU A 313 -20.49 -16.92 -20.31
CA LEU A 313 -21.93 -17.25 -20.36
C LEU A 313 -22.70 -16.30 -21.30
N GLY A 314 -22.37 -15.01 -21.28
CA GLY A 314 -22.95 -14.01 -22.18
C GLY A 314 -22.63 -14.29 -23.66
N THR A 315 -21.41 -14.68 -23.98
CA THR A 315 -21.01 -15.03 -25.37
C THR A 315 -21.65 -16.35 -25.82
N MET A 316 -21.77 -17.35 -24.95
CA MET A 316 -22.48 -18.61 -25.28
C MET A 316 -23.97 -18.37 -25.48
N GLY A 317 -24.61 -17.51 -24.65
CA GLY A 317 -26.00 -17.13 -24.83
C GLY A 317 -26.27 -16.40 -26.16
N LEU A 318 -25.38 -15.48 -26.54
CA LEU A 318 -25.43 -14.77 -27.83
C LEU A 318 -25.26 -15.74 -29.02
N LEU A 319 -24.31 -16.66 -28.95
CA LEU A 319 -24.10 -17.68 -30.01
C LEU A 319 -25.26 -18.66 -30.11
N ALA A 320 -25.86 -19.07 -29.00
CA ALA A 320 -27.06 -19.93 -28.99
C ALA A 320 -28.27 -19.17 -29.57
N GLY A 321 -28.45 -17.89 -29.22
CA GLY A 321 -29.52 -17.05 -29.77
C GLY A 321 -29.38 -16.79 -31.26
N LEU A 322 -28.13 -16.63 -31.77
CA LEU A 322 -27.87 -16.52 -33.20
C LEU A 322 -28.12 -17.84 -33.95
N ARG A 323 -27.72 -18.99 -33.38
CA ARG A 323 -28.03 -20.31 -33.98
C ARG A 323 -29.54 -20.60 -34.04
N GLY A 324 -30.31 -20.25 -33.00
CA GLY A 324 -31.77 -20.40 -32.98
C GLY A 324 -32.50 -19.60 -34.06
N ARG A 325 -31.93 -18.45 -34.48
CA ARG A 325 -32.51 -17.62 -35.58
C ARG A 325 -32.19 -18.12 -37.00
N PHE A 326 -31.11 -18.89 -37.17
CA PHE A 326 -30.74 -19.46 -38.48
C PHE A 326 -31.42 -20.79 -38.80
N PHE A 327 -32.11 -21.44 -37.85
CA PHE A 327 -32.81 -22.70 -38.02
C PHE A 327 -34.35 -22.57 -37.95
N SER A 328 -34.90 -21.35 -37.95
CA SER A 328 -36.34 -21.06 -37.90
C SER A 328 -36.86 -20.37 -39.19
N THR A 329 -36.24 -20.66 -40.34
CA THR A 329 -36.78 -20.29 -41.68
C THR A 329 -36.91 -21.52 -42.53
#